data_de1d6fb4742793f656b05fc6b138a620
#
_entry.id   de1d6fb4742793f656b05fc6b138a620
#
_cell.length_a   1.000
_cell.length_b   1.000
_cell.length_c   1.000
_cell.angle_alpha   90.00
_cell.angle_beta   90.00
_cell.angle_gamma   90.00
#
_symmetry.space_group_name_H-M   'P 1'
#
loop_
_entity.id
_entity.type
_entity.pdbx_description
1 polymer ?
#
loop_
_entity_poly.entity_id
_entity_poly.type
_entity_poly.pdbx_seq_one_letter_code
_entity_poly.pdbx_strand_id
1 'polypeptide(L)'
;VELGFDIETIFCYDDMLFIGSRSAMHIYDISRPHYPSELSVTRHFTSCDPVVADGGYAYVTLNSDNASCWRGTDALQVYDIADPKHPFLVSADEKIRSPKGLGVDAAAGRLFVCCKGGLKVYDLAEPGYPVWVDDLTNLPEVGSIDAYDVIPRGGLLILIGADGLYQFDYTEENLSFVSKIDLRTL
;
A
#
# COMPACT_ATOMS: atom_id res chain seq x y z
N VAL A 1 7.22 -24.18 -4.31
CA VAL A 1 6.88 -23.59 -3.02
C VAL A 1 5.37 -23.37 -3.03
N GLU A 2 4.61 -24.04 -2.16
CA GLU A 2 3.21 -23.68 -1.92
C GLU A 2 3.23 -22.42 -1.04
N LEU A 3 2.98 -21.27 -1.63
CA LEU A 3 2.65 -20.06 -0.92
C LEU A 3 1.22 -20.23 -0.44
N GLY A 4 0.98 -20.07 0.84
CA GLY A 4 -0.32 -20.24 1.50
C GLY A 4 -1.55 -19.78 0.71
N PHE A 5 -2.72 -19.94 1.29
CA PHE A 5 -3.99 -19.62 0.63
C PHE A 5 -4.20 -18.09 0.56
N ASP A 6 -4.83 -17.64 -0.54
CA ASP A 6 -5.34 -16.28 -0.69
C ASP A 6 -4.27 -15.19 -0.73
N ILE A 7 -3.35 -15.28 -1.72
CA ILE A 7 -2.42 -14.19 -2.05
C ILE A 7 -3.23 -13.02 -2.61
N GLU A 8 -2.99 -11.82 -2.08
CA GLU A 8 -3.72 -10.61 -2.44
C GLU A 8 -2.84 -9.56 -3.13
N THR A 9 -1.56 -9.51 -2.78
CA THR A 9 -0.63 -8.56 -3.37
C THR A 9 0.77 -9.12 -3.48
N ILE A 10 1.52 -8.57 -4.45
CA ILE A 10 2.95 -8.78 -4.59
C ILE A 10 3.64 -7.44 -4.81
N PHE A 11 4.80 -7.25 -4.21
CA PHE A 11 5.60 -6.04 -4.36
C PHE A 11 7.07 -6.38 -4.38
N CYS A 12 7.82 -5.83 -5.34
CA CYS A 12 9.26 -6.01 -5.44
C CYS A 12 9.98 -4.78 -4.91
N TYR A 13 10.94 -4.99 -4.01
CA TYR A 13 11.83 -3.96 -3.50
C TYR A 13 13.24 -4.52 -3.40
N ASP A 14 14.18 -3.93 -4.16
CA ASP A 14 15.54 -4.47 -4.36
C ASP A 14 15.49 -5.94 -4.80
N ASP A 15 16.27 -6.80 -4.14
CA ASP A 15 16.29 -8.24 -4.36
C ASP A 15 15.27 -9.00 -3.52
N MET A 16 14.23 -8.34 -3.03
CA MET A 16 13.17 -8.91 -2.21
C MET A 16 11.82 -8.88 -2.91
N LEU A 17 11.03 -9.93 -2.68
CA LEU A 17 9.63 -10.02 -3.06
C LEU A 17 8.78 -10.06 -1.79
N PHE A 18 7.92 -9.09 -1.62
CA PHE A 18 6.90 -9.05 -0.58
C PHE A 18 5.61 -9.62 -1.12
N ILE A 19 4.99 -10.49 -0.35
CA ILE A 19 3.71 -11.12 -0.70
C ILE A 19 2.76 -10.92 0.48
N GLY A 20 1.69 -10.18 0.25
CA GLY A 20 0.58 -10.06 1.19
C GLY A 20 -0.42 -11.18 0.99
N SER A 21 -0.84 -11.81 2.08
CA SER A 21 -1.89 -12.82 2.12
C SER A 21 -2.87 -12.51 3.24
N ARG A 22 -4.00 -13.17 3.31
CA ARG A 22 -5.00 -12.95 4.38
C ARG A 22 -4.50 -13.14 5.80
N SER A 23 -3.35 -13.75 6.02
CA SER A 23 -2.88 -14.11 7.35
C SER A 23 -1.42 -13.78 7.63
N ALA A 24 -0.70 -13.30 6.62
CA ALA A 24 0.73 -13.04 6.76
C ALA A 24 1.29 -12.15 5.64
N MET A 25 2.32 -11.38 5.98
CA MET A 25 3.28 -10.84 5.05
C MET A 25 4.45 -11.83 4.92
N HIS A 26 4.78 -12.23 3.70
CA HIS A 26 5.93 -13.08 3.38
C HIS A 26 7.01 -12.26 2.68
N ILE A 27 8.27 -12.49 3.01
CA ILE A 27 9.43 -11.89 2.34
C ILE A 27 10.28 -13.01 1.74
N TYR A 28 10.57 -12.89 0.46
CA TYR A 28 11.44 -13.81 -0.29
C TYR A 28 12.66 -13.07 -0.82
N ASP A 29 13.83 -13.73 -0.77
CA ASP A 29 15.02 -13.36 -1.54
C ASP A 29 14.82 -13.82 -2.98
N ILE A 30 14.89 -12.87 -3.91
CA ILE A 30 14.79 -13.08 -5.37
C ILE A 30 16.08 -12.66 -6.10
N SER A 31 17.19 -12.45 -5.38
CA SER A 31 18.52 -12.16 -5.98
C SER A 31 18.93 -13.23 -7.00
N ARG A 32 18.41 -14.46 -6.84
CA ARG A 32 18.49 -15.55 -7.81
C ARG A 32 17.09 -15.94 -8.27
N PRO A 33 16.54 -15.32 -9.33
CA PRO A 33 15.12 -15.45 -9.70
C PRO A 33 14.64 -16.89 -9.97
N HIS A 34 15.53 -17.77 -10.39
CA HIS A 34 15.21 -19.20 -10.60
C HIS A 34 15.13 -20.01 -9.28
N TYR A 35 15.62 -19.45 -8.18
CA TYR A 35 15.69 -20.10 -6.87
C TYR A 35 15.30 -19.14 -5.75
N PRO A 36 14.05 -18.63 -5.75
CA PRO A 36 13.59 -17.76 -4.69
C PRO A 36 13.59 -18.52 -3.36
N SER A 37 14.00 -17.86 -2.28
CA SER A 37 14.04 -18.45 -0.95
C SER A 37 13.31 -17.59 0.07
N GLU A 38 12.47 -18.21 0.90
CA GLU A 38 11.76 -17.53 1.97
C GLU A 38 12.75 -16.99 3.02
N LEU A 39 12.64 -15.71 3.33
CA LEU A 39 13.41 -15.05 4.38
C LEU A 39 12.62 -15.00 5.67
N SER A 40 11.34 -14.61 5.61
CA SER A 40 10.49 -14.52 6.79
C SER A 40 9.00 -14.60 6.44
N VAL A 41 8.21 -14.92 7.49
CA VAL A 41 6.74 -14.88 7.48
C VAL A 41 6.28 -14.15 8.74
N THR A 42 5.71 -12.97 8.56
CA THR A 42 5.13 -12.18 9.65
C THR A 42 3.62 -12.38 9.67
N ARG A 43 3.13 -13.08 10.69
CA ARG A 43 1.70 -13.39 10.85
C ARG A 43 0.95 -12.25 11.52
N HIS A 44 -0.27 -12.01 11.09
CA HIS A 44 -1.22 -11.06 11.67
C HIS A 44 -2.62 -11.68 11.72
N PHE A 45 -3.60 -10.95 12.28
CA PHE A 45 -5.01 -11.37 12.22
C PHE A 45 -5.50 -11.37 10.78
N THR A 46 -6.50 -12.22 10.49
CA THR A 46 -7.08 -12.33 9.14
C THR A 46 -7.57 -10.97 8.65
N SER A 47 -6.95 -10.48 7.58
CA SER A 47 -7.23 -9.18 6.97
C SER A 47 -6.87 -9.23 5.48
N CYS A 48 -7.28 -8.26 4.69
CA CYS A 48 -6.86 -8.11 3.31
C CYS A 48 -5.70 -7.11 3.26
N ASP A 49 -4.52 -7.56 2.78
CA ASP A 49 -3.25 -6.92 3.10
C ASP A 49 -2.42 -6.54 1.87
N PRO A 50 -2.68 -5.42 1.23
CA PRO A 50 -1.68 -4.80 0.37
C PRO A 50 -0.42 -4.44 1.15
N VAL A 51 0.75 -4.65 0.53
CA VAL A 51 2.06 -4.31 1.07
C VAL A 51 2.89 -3.58 0.04
N VAL A 52 3.59 -2.52 0.47
CA VAL A 52 4.66 -1.85 -0.27
C VAL A 52 5.87 -1.67 0.63
N ALA A 53 7.06 -1.54 0.04
CA ALA A 53 8.29 -1.34 0.80
C ALA A 53 9.18 -0.30 0.13
N ASP A 54 9.82 0.54 0.94
CA ASP A 54 10.83 1.50 0.53
C ASP A 54 11.63 1.97 1.75
N GLY A 55 12.87 2.43 1.55
CA GLY A 55 13.70 3.04 2.58
C GLY A 55 13.98 2.15 3.81
N GLY A 56 13.93 0.82 3.67
CA GLY A 56 14.15 -0.11 4.79
C GLY A 56 12.89 -0.36 5.64
N TYR A 57 11.71 0.08 5.17
CA TYR A 57 10.42 -0.15 5.84
C TYR A 57 9.41 -0.81 4.90
N ALA A 58 8.56 -1.67 5.45
CA ALA A 58 7.38 -2.21 4.78
C ALA A 58 6.12 -1.60 5.40
N TYR A 59 5.21 -1.14 4.54
CA TYR A 59 3.92 -0.54 4.91
C TYR A 59 2.83 -1.51 4.50
N VAL A 60 1.95 -1.86 5.42
CA VAL A 60 0.89 -2.86 5.25
C VAL A 60 -0.44 -2.26 5.67
N THR A 61 -1.44 -2.31 4.80
CA THR A 61 -2.81 -1.95 5.18
C THR A 61 -3.59 -3.20 5.55
N LEU A 62 -4.26 -3.18 6.69
CA LEU A 62 -5.19 -4.21 7.13
C LEU A 62 -6.62 -3.69 6.95
N ASN A 63 -7.45 -4.43 6.21
CA ASN A 63 -8.85 -4.05 5.93
C ASN A 63 -9.82 -5.10 6.46
N SER A 64 -10.76 -4.68 7.28
CA SER A 64 -11.79 -5.54 7.89
C SER A 64 -13.17 -5.48 7.21
N ASP A 65 -13.38 -4.57 6.26
CA ASP A 65 -14.70 -4.32 5.64
C ASP A 65 -15.09 -5.36 4.57
N ASN A 66 -14.15 -6.18 4.10
CA ASN A 66 -14.46 -7.23 3.14
C ASN A 66 -15.08 -8.43 3.84
N ALA A 67 -16.14 -9.01 3.29
CA ALA A 67 -16.81 -10.20 3.82
C ALA A 67 -15.86 -11.40 4.02
N SER A 68 -14.77 -11.45 3.28
CA SER A 68 -13.70 -12.44 3.42
C SER A 68 -12.70 -12.12 4.55
N CYS A 69 -12.64 -10.86 5.00
CA CYS A 69 -11.66 -10.32 5.96
C CYS A 69 -12.32 -9.76 7.24
N TRP A 70 -13.59 -10.03 7.46
CA TRP A 70 -14.49 -9.39 8.44
C TRP A 70 -14.13 -9.58 9.93
N ARG A 71 -13.08 -10.29 10.27
CA ARG A 71 -12.64 -10.50 11.66
C ARG A 71 -11.34 -9.75 12.00
N GLY A 72 -10.83 -8.96 11.06
CA GLY A 72 -9.60 -8.20 11.23
C GLY A 72 -9.83 -6.84 11.89
N THR A 73 -8.78 -6.04 11.88
CA THR A 73 -8.74 -4.65 12.31
C THR A 73 -8.39 -3.79 11.10
N ASP A 74 -8.99 -2.62 10.99
CA ASP A 74 -8.50 -1.61 10.05
C ASP A 74 -7.24 -0.98 10.64
N ALA A 75 -6.14 -1.04 9.92
CA ALA A 75 -4.88 -0.43 10.35
C ALA A 75 -3.94 -0.14 9.16
N LEU A 76 -3.06 0.82 9.34
CA LEU A 76 -1.81 0.94 8.62
C LEU A 76 -0.70 0.50 9.57
N GLN A 77 0.01 -0.56 9.25
CA GLN A 77 1.14 -1.07 10.02
C GLN A 77 2.46 -0.78 9.30
N VAL A 78 3.50 -0.47 10.06
CA VAL A 78 4.84 -0.24 9.56
C VAL A 78 5.81 -1.22 10.21
N TYR A 79 6.55 -1.93 9.39
CA TYR A 79 7.56 -2.88 9.82
C TYR A 79 8.95 -2.38 9.42
N ASP A 80 9.91 -2.45 10.34
CA ASP A 80 11.33 -2.34 10.01
C ASP A 80 11.77 -3.65 9.34
N ILE A 81 12.40 -3.52 8.18
CA ILE A 81 12.88 -4.63 7.34
C ILE A 81 14.39 -4.53 7.06
N ALA A 82 15.13 -3.75 7.86
CA ALA A 82 16.60 -3.68 7.76
C ALA A 82 17.24 -5.07 7.88
N ASP A 83 16.69 -5.94 8.73
CA ASP A 83 16.94 -7.39 8.67
C ASP A 83 15.65 -8.09 8.16
N PRO A 84 15.57 -8.44 6.86
CA PRO A 84 14.36 -9.01 6.29
C PRO A 84 14.05 -10.44 6.80
N LYS A 85 14.96 -11.06 7.54
CA LYS A 85 14.72 -12.33 8.22
C LYS A 85 13.99 -12.17 9.55
N HIS A 86 14.06 -10.97 10.14
CA HIS A 86 13.47 -10.66 11.44
C HIS A 86 12.73 -9.30 11.38
N PRO A 87 11.76 -9.12 10.48
CA PRO A 87 10.99 -7.89 10.44
C PRO A 87 10.21 -7.71 11.74
N PHE A 88 10.11 -6.47 12.23
CA PHE A 88 9.37 -6.19 13.46
C PHE A 88 8.47 -4.96 13.29
N LEU A 89 7.31 -4.99 13.93
CA LEU A 89 6.35 -3.90 13.92
C LEU A 89 6.92 -2.68 14.67
N VAL A 90 7.01 -1.54 13.98
CA VAL A 90 7.51 -0.27 14.53
C VAL A 90 6.35 0.60 15.00
N SER A 91 5.31 0.72 14.17
CA SER A 91 4.15 1.55 14.46
C SER A 91 2.89 1.03 13.79
N ALA A 92 1.72 1.48 14.29
CA ALA A 92 0.42 1.20 13.70
C ALA A 92 -0.51 2.41 13.86
N ASP A 93 -1.22 2.79 12.77
CA ASP A 93 -2.36 3.72 12.81
C ASP A 93 -3.66 2.91 12.72
N GLU A 94 -4.34 2.75 13.85
CA GLU A 94 -5.64 2.07 13.96
C GLU A 94 -6.84 3.03 13.80
N LYS A 95 -6.58 4.30 13.51
CA LYS A 95 -7.65 5.30 13.26
C LYS A 95 -8.06 5.34 11.79
N ILE A 96 -7.26 4.78 10.89
CA ILE A 96 -7.62 4.62 9.49
C ILE A 96 -8.87 3.75 9.35
N ARG A 97 -9.70 4.01 8.34
CA ARG A 97 -10.93 3.27 8.09
C ARG A 97 -10.98 2.73 6.68
N SER A 98 -11.33 1.45 6.55
CA SER A 98 -11.43 0.75 5.27
C SER A 98 -10.23 1.01 4.35
N PRO A 99 -8.98 0.88 4.84
CA PRO A 99 -7.82 1.06 3.98
C PRO A 99 -7.79 -0.04 2.92
N LYS A 100 -7.32 0.31 1.73
CA LYS A 100 -7.20 -0.57 0.57
C LYS A 100 -5.74 -0.55 0.09
N GLY A 101 -5.51 -0.50 -1.22
CA GLY A 101 -4.18 -0.37 -1.80
C GLY A 101 -3.42 0.86 -1.32
N LEU A 102 -2.11 0.78 -1.36
CA LEU A 102 -1.22 1.85 -0.93
C LEU A 102 -0.01 1.97 -1.84
N GLY A 103 0.62 3.13 -1.85
CA GLY A 103 1.84 3.39 -2.62
C GLY A 103 2.78 4.31 -1.87
N VAL A 104 4.07 4.01 -1.90
CA VAL A 104 5.11 4.77 -1.23
C VAL A 104 6.05 5.44 -2.23
N ASP A 105 6.41 6.69 -1.95
CA ASP A 105 7.51 7.42 -2.57
C ASP A 105 8.36 8.02 -1.45
N ALA A 106 9.34 7.23 -0.98
CA ALA A 106 10.23 7.66 0.08
C ALA A 106 11.12 8.83 -0.34
N ALA A 107 11.45 8.95 -1.63
CA ALA A 107 12.23 10.09 -2.15
C ALA A 107 11.45 11.41 -2.04
N ALA A 108 10.13 11.38 -2.25
CA ALA A 108 9.24 12.52 -2.03
C ALA A 108 8.77 12.64 -0.57
N GLY A 109 9.10 11.68 0.30
CA GLY A 109 8.64 11.63 1.69
C GLY A 109 7.13 11.44 1.82
N ARG A 110 6.50 10.63 0.96
CA ARG A 110 5.03 10.47 0.91
C ARG A 110 4.62 9.00 0.89
N LEU A 111 3.57 8.70 1.66
CA LEU A 111 2.83 7.45 1.57
C LEU A 111 1.36 7.79 1.27
N PHE A 112 0.80 7.16 0.27
CA PHE A 112 -0.58 7.30 -0.15
C PHE A 112 -1.34 6.04 0.19
N VAL A 113 -2.51 6.16 0.82
CA VAL A 113 -3.35 5.01 1.19
C VAL A 113 -4.77 5.23 0.68
N CYS A 114 -5.22 4.35 -0.21
CA CYS A 114 -6.61 4.33 -0.65
C CYS A 114 -7.53 3.95 0.51
N CYS A 115 -8.58 4.72 0.70
CA CYS A 115 -9.59 4.47 1.74
C CYS A 115 -11.00 4.62 1.13
N LYS A 116 -12.00 4.21 1.88
CA LYS A 116 -13.38 4.47 1.48
C LYS A 116 -13.61 5.98 1.33
N GLY A 117 -13.92 6.39 0.10
CA GLY A 117 -14.27 7.78 -0.24
C GLY A 117 -13.07 8.68 -0.58
N GLY A 118 -11.86 8.14 -0.72
CA GLY A 118 -10.73 8.98 -1.12
C GLY A 118 -9.35 8.36 -0.86
N LEU A 119 -8.39 9.24 -0.67
CA LEU A 119 -6.99 8.94 -0.50
C LEU A 119 -6.46 9.64 0.75
N LYS A 120 -5.79 8.91 1.63
CA LYS A 120 -5.04 9.48 2.75
C LYS A 120 -3.59 9.69 2.35
N VAL A 121 -3.02 10.81 2.77
CA VAL A 121 -1.62 11.16 2.57
C VAL A 121 -0.91 11.21 3.91
N TYR A 122 0.21 10.51 4.01
CA TYR A 122 1.09 10.51 5.16
C TYR A 122 2.46 11.10 4.77
N ASP A 123 2.99 11.92 5.67
CA ASP A 123 4.37 12.39 5.62
C ASP A 123 5.31 11.31 6.18
N LEU A 124 6.44 11.11 5.51
CA LEU A 124 7.47 10.12 5.86
C LEU A 124 8.78 10.78 6.33
N ALA A 125 8.75 11.97 6.93
CA ALA A 125 9.94 12.57 7.53
C ALA A 125 10.63 11.60 8.52
N GLU A 126 9.85 10.77 9.21
CA GLU A 126 10.29 9.61 9.97
C GLU A 126 9.62 8.36 9.40
N PRO A 127 10.26 7.60 8.48
CA PRO A 127 9.61 6.53 7.73
C PRO A 127 8.96 5.44 8.60
N GLY A 128 9.53 5.14 9.77
CA GLY A 128 8.96 4.20 10.74
C GLY A 128 7.70 4.70 11.45
N TYR A 129 7.42 6.01 11.39
CA TYR A 129 6.30 6.68 12.09
C TYR A 129 5.57 7.66 11.18
N PRO A 130 4.87 7.18 10.14
CA PRO A 130 4.12 8.01 9.21
C PRO A 130 3.15 8.94 9.93
N VAL A 131 3.15 10.21 9.56
CA VAL A 131 2.22 11.20 10.11
C VAL A 131 1.15 11.52 9.09
N TRP A 132 -0.11 11.27 9.42
CA TRP A 132 -1.23 11.67 8.58
C TRP A 132 -1.28 13.19 8.42
N VAL A 133 -1.27 13.67 7.16
CA VAL A 133 -1.23 15.11 6.84
C VAL A 133 -2.43 15.57 6.03
N ASP A 134 -3.07 14.70 5.24
CA ASP A 134 -4.20 15.10 4.40
C ASP A 134 -5.18 13.96 4.10
N ASP A 135 -6.45 14.33 3.85
CA ASP A 135 -7.54 13.49 3.35
C ASP A 135 -8.05 14.04 2.02
N LEU A 136 -7.67 13.41 0.93
CA LEU A 136 -8.08 13.80 -0.42
C LEU A 136 -9.40 13.11 -0.78
N THR A 137 -10.52 13.65 -0.28
CA THR A 137 -11.88 13.13 -0.51
C THR A 137 -12.54 13.72 -1.75
N ASN A 138 -12.02 14.83 -2.26
CA ASN A 138 -12.50 15.52 -3.45
C ASN A 138 -11.32 15.84 -4.36
N LEU A 139 -10.97 14.88 -5.22
CA LEU A 139 -9.82 15.01 -6.10
C LEU A 139 -10.07 16.05 -7.21
N PRO A 140 -9.05 16.83 -7.59
CA PRO A 140 -9.18 17.88 -8.60
C PRO A 140 -9.84 17.38 -9.87
N GLU A 141 -10.80 18.14 -10.41
CA GLU A 141 -11.53 17.94 -11.66
C GLU A 141 -12.39 16.66 -11.75
N VAL A 142 -12.19 15.67 -10.87
CA VAL A 142 -12.91 14.38 -10.91
C VAL A 142 -13.79 14.13 -9.70
N GLY A 143 -13.62 14.88 -8.61
CA GLY A 143 -14.43 14.74 -7.41
C GLY A 143 -14.06 13.52 -6.56
N SER A 144 -15.04 12.90 -5.94
CA SER A 144 -14.84 11.72 -5.09
C SER A 144 -14.64 10.47 -5.94
N ILE A 145 -13.59 9.69 -5.62
CA ILE A 145 -13.28 8.42 -6.29
C ILE A 145 -13.34 7.30 -5.22
N ASP A 146 -13.99 6.20 -5.53
CA ASP A 146 -13.80 4.96 -4.77
C ASP A 146 -12.49 4.32 -5.23
N ALA A 147 -11.39 4.73 -4.58
CA ALA A 147 -10.03 4.33 -4.91
C ALA A 147 -9.74 2.92 -4.40
N TYR A 148 -9.11 2.10 -5.24
CA TYR A 148 -8.75 0.72 -4.92
C TYR A 148 -7.26 0.54 -4.70
N ASP A 149 -6.43 1.15 -5.56
CA ASP A 149 -4.99 1.05 -5.48
C ASP A 149 -4.31 2.28 -6.06
N VAL A 150 -3.06 2.53 -5.68
CA VAL A 150 -2.33 3.74 -6.03
C VAL A 150 -0.84 3.45 -6.21
N ILE A 151 -0.25 4.01 -7.27
CA ILE A 151 1.17 3.90 -7.57
C ILE A 151 1.75 5.31 -7.74
N PRO A 152 2.51 5.83 -6.77
CA PRO A 152 3.30 7.04 -6.96
C PRO A 152 4.57 6.72 -7.75
N ARG A 153 4.90 7.55 -8.73
CA ARG A 153 6.10 7.38 -9.54
C ARG A 153 6.62 8.70 -10.09
N GLY A 154 7.67 9.23 -9.49
CA GLY A 154 8.40 10.39 -10.01
C GLY A 154 7.52 11.64 -10.20
N GLY A 155 6.69 11.95 -9.22
CA GLY A 155 5.76 13.08 -9.25
C GLY A 155 4.41 12.77 -9.89
N LEU A 156 4.24 11.60 -10.54
CA LEU A 156 2.97 11.16 -11.10
C LEU A 156 2.30 10.15 -10.15
N LEU A 157 1.08 10.41 -9.75
CA LEU A 157 0.23 9.51 -8.99
C LEU A 157 -0.72 8.79 -9.95
N ILE A 158 -0.59 7.47 -10.05
CA ILE A 158 -1.49 6.62 -10.83
C ILE A 158 -2.46 5.96 -9.84
N LEU A 159 -3.75 6.19 -10.02
CA LEU A 159 -4.79 5.71 -9.11
C LEU A 159 -5.83 4.93 -9.89
N ILE A 160 -6.19 3.75 -9.40
CA ILE A 160 -7.29 2.97 -9.96
C ILE A 160 -8.52 3.08 -9.05
N GLY A 161 -9.66 3.35 -9.66
CA GLY A 161 -10.96 3.42 -8.99
C GLY A 161 -12.01 2.57 -9.71
N ALA A 162 -13.24 2.62 -9.20
CA ALA A 162 -14.36 1.80 -9.70
C ALA A 162 -14.68 2.01 -11.18
N ASP A 163 -14.35 3.15 -11.77
CA ASP A 163 -14.75 3.55 -13.11
C ASP A 163 -13.60 3.90 -14.05
N GLY A 164 -12.36 3.79 -13.57
CA GLY A 164 -11.22 4.09 -14.44
C GLY A 164 -9.88 4.16 -13.73
N LEU A 165 -8.86 4.42 -14.54
CA LEU A 165 -7.53 4.74 -14.11
C LEU A 165 -7.34 6.26 -14.24
N TYR A 166 -6.84 6.87 -13.19
CA TYR A 166 -6.63 8.31 -13.08
C TYR A 166 -5.15 8.63 -12.91
N GLN A 167 -4.73 9.76 -13.45
CA GLN A 167 -3.38 10.29 -13.26
C GLN A 167 -3.44 11.69 -12.69
N PHE A 168 -2.62 11.93 -11.65
CA PHE A 168 -2.46 13.23 -11.02
C PHE A 168 -0.97 13.55 -10.91
N ASP A 169 -0.61 14.81 -11.04
CA ASP A 169 0.70 15.34 -10.69
C ASP A 169 0.69 15.72 -9.21
N TYR A 170 1.72 15.30 -8.45
CA TYR A 170 1.93 15.63 -7.03
C TYR A 170 3.31 16.25 -6.77
N THR A 171 3.93 16.82 -7.79
CA THR A 171 5.23 17.52 -7.65
C THR A 171 5.10 18.81 -6.86
N GLU A 172 3.91 19.41 -6.88
CA GLU A 172 3.56 20.60 -6.12
C GLU A 172 2.81 20.22 -4.82
N GLU A 173 2.55 21.19 -3.96
CA GLU A 173 1.83 20.98 -2.69
C GLU A 173 0.43 20.39 -2.90
N ASN A 174 -0.24 20.77 -3.99
CA ASN A 174 -1.59 20.30 -4.32
C ASN A 174 -1.56 19.37 -5.52
N LEU A 175 -2.36 18.30 -5.46
CA LEU A 175 -2.59 17.43 -6.60
C LEU A 175 -3.22 18.19 -7.76
N SER A 176 -2.73 17.94 -8.98
CA SER A 176 -3.37 18.43 -10.21
C SER A 176 -3.74 17.25 -11.12
N PHE A 177 -4.94 17.31 -11.70
CA PHE A 177 -5.43 16.28 -12.63
C PHE A 177 -4.65 16.30 -13.94
N VAL A 178 -4.23 15.13 -14.40
CA VAL A 178 -3.49 14.97 -15.67
C VAL A 178 -4.37 14.27 -16.72
N SER A 179 -4.92 13.11 -16.39
CA SER A 179 -5.74 12.35 -17.33
C SER A 179 -6.59 11.26 -16.67
N LYS A 180 -7.57 10.75 -17.42
CA LYS A 180 -8.38 9.57 -17.06
C LYS A 180 -8.47 8.61 -18.23
N ILE A 181 -8.37 7.30 -17.94
CA ILE A 181 -8.80 6.23 -18.84
C ILE A 181 -10.08 5.63 -18.25
N ASP A 182 -11.20 5.79 -18.95
CA ASP A 182 -12.49 5.22 -18.52
C ASP A 182 -12.53 3.73 -18.88
N LEU A 183 -12.62 2.86 -17.88
CA LEU A 183 -12.64 1.41 -18.05
C LEU A 183 -14.06 0.84 -18.28
N ARG A 184 -15.11 1.65 -18.16
CA ARG A 184 -16.50 1.25 -18.42
C ARG A 184 -16.85 1.25 -19.91
N THR A 185 -16.00 1.84 -20.74
CA THR A 185 -16.18 1.97 -22.18
C THR A 185 -15.34 0.99 -23.00
N LEU A 186 -14.66 0.09 -22.35
CA LEU A 186 -13.93 -1.04 -22.92
C LEU A 186 -14.77 -2.32 -22.80
#